data_d861403ddfe9d4edde5ed827b4f56631
#
_entry.id   d861403ddfe9d4edde5ed827b4f56631
#
_cell.length_a   1.000
_cell.length_b   1.000
_cell.length_c   1.000
_cell.angle_alpha   90.00
_cell.angle_beta   90.00
_cell.angle_gamma   90.00
#
_symmetry.space_group_name_H-M   'P 1'
#
loop_
_entity.id
_entity.type
_entity.pdbx_description
1 polymer ?
#
loop_
_entity_poly.entity_id
_entity_poly.type
_entity_poly.pdbx_seq_one_letter_code
_entity_poly.pdbx_strand_id
1 'polypeptide(L)'
;MAVELKETIDKRREEIMDACEKLYETKGFHSITIKDISVETSFSRPSIYNYFQTKEEIFLGLLTREYRKWNIAIAGIIGSNKKLSKDGLAKELAKSMQERKTLLKISAMNLYEIEENSRDELLVEYKRVFKESVEIFDECLKKFLEDTSKSRRQQIRYAFFPYMYGIYPYSYPTEKQISAMDEVKLSHMDVTIYDLTYQFLKLIFGL
;
A
#
# COMPACT_ATOMS: atom_id res chain seq x y z
N MET A 1 -28.54 -15.82 -8.22
CA MET A 1 -27.89 -16.91 -7.43
C MET A 1 -26.37 -16.86 -7.43
N ALA A 2 -25.66 -17.09 -8.55
CA ALA A 2 -24.18 -17.06 -8.56
C ALA A 2 -23.59 -15.66 -8.24
N VAL A 3 -24.18 -14.60 -8.77
CA VAL A 3 -23.77 -13.20 -8.52
C VAL A 3 -24.01 -12.80 -7.07
N GLU A 4 -25.18 -13.09 -6.53
CA GLU A 4 -25.55 -12.81 -5.13
C GLU A 4 -24.65 -13.56 -4.14
N LEU A 5 -24.27 -14.81 -4.47
CA LEU A 5 -23.34 -15.59 -3.66
C LEU A 5 -21.96 -14.93 -3.64
N LYS A 6 -21.46 -14.47 -4.80
CA LYS A 6 -20.19 -13.78 -4.92
C LYS A 6 -20.18 -12.46 -4.14
N GLU A 7 -21.21 -11.63 -4.30
CA GLU A 7 -21.36 -10.38 -3.54
C GLU A 7 -21.38 -10.62 -2.02
N THR A 8 -22.03 -11.70 -1.58
CA THR A 8 -22.07 -12.07 -0.16
C THR A 8 -20.69 -12.49 0.33
N ILE A 9 -19.91 -13.26 -0.46
CA ILE A 9 -18.55 -13.66 -0.13
C ILE A 9 -17.64 -12.44 -0.06
N ASP A 10 -17.74 -11.54 -1.02
CA ASP A 10 -16.92 -10.33 -1.07
C ASP A 10 -17.20 -9.42 0.14
N LYS A 11 -18.46 -9.18 0.49
CA LYS A 11 -18.84 -8.42 1.69
C LYS A 11 -18.26 -9.00 2.98
N ARG A 12 -18.28 -10.33 3.11
CA ARG A 12 -17.75 -11.01 4.29
C ARG A 12 -16.22 -10.93 4.35
N ARG A 13 -15.54 -11.04 3.22
CA ARG A 13 -14.09 -10.81 3.16
C ARG A 13 -13.73 -9.38 3.55
N GLU A 14 -14.49 -8.39 3.08
CA GLU A 14 -14.30 -6.99 3.46
C GLU A 14 -14.45 -6.77 4.97
N GLU A 15 -15.49 -7.31 5.61
CA GLU A 15 -15.68 -7.20 7.06
C GLU A 15 -14.49 -7.79 7.85
N ILE A 16 -13.96 -8.94 7.43
CA ILE A 16 -12.78 -9.55 8.04
C ILE A 16 -11.53 -8.68 7.86
N MET A 17 -11.34 -8.12 6.66
CA MET A 17 -10.23 -7.22 6.36
C MET A 17 -10.34 -5.91 7.14
N ASP A 18 -11.53 -5.33 7.27
CA ASP A 18 -11.76 -4.10 8.06
C ASP A 18 -11.42 -4.29 9.53
N ALA A 19 -11.84 -5.41 10.11
CA ALA A 19 -11.48 -5.76 11.49
C ALA A 19 -9.96 -5.93 11.67
N CYS A 20 -9.29 -6.57 10.70
CA CYS A 20 -7.84 -6.72 10.70
C CYS A 20 -7.15 -5.36 10.58
N GLU A 21 -7.59 -4.49 9.68
CA GLU A 21 -7.03 -3.14 9.49
C GLU A 21 -7.14 -2.31 10.77
N LYS A 22 -8.32 -2.29 11.41
CA LYS A 22 -8.56 -1.61 12.68
C LYS A 22 -7.60 -2.09 13.78
N LEU A 23 -7.40 -3.40 13.91
CA LEU A 23 -6.43 -3.94 14.86
C LEU A 23 -5.00 -3.55 14.50
N TYR A 24 -4.67 -3.50 13.21
CA TYR A 24 -3.33 -3.16 12.74
C TYR A 24 -2.95 -1.69 12.93
N GLU A 25 -3.91 -0.80 13.15
CA GLU A 25 -3.63 0.60 13.50
C GLU A 25 -2.84 0.72 14.81
N THR A 26 -3.17 -0.12 15.79
CA THR A 26 -2.63 -0.04 17.16
C THR A 26 -1.74 -1.21 17.55
N LYS A 27 -1.87 -2.37 16.88
CA LYS A 27 -1.08 -3.57 17.16
C LYS A 27 -0.05 -3.81 16.06
N GLY A 28 1.07 -4.46 16.42
CA GLY A 28 2.02 -5.00 15.44
C GLY A 28 1.48 -6.27 14.76
N PHE A 29 1.95 -6.57 13.56
CA PHE A 29 1.56 -7.74 12.76
C PHE A 29 1.58 -9.05 13.54
N HIS A 30 2.69 -9.33 14.27
CA HIS A 30 2.85 -10.57 15.04
C HIS A 30 1.92 -10.68 16.25
N SER A 31 1.40 -9.55 16.75
CA SER A 31 0.48 -9.51 17.89
C SER A 31 -1.00 -9.70 17.50
N ILE A 32 -1.30 -9.73 16.21
CA ILE A 32 -2.66 -9.95 15.69
C ILE A 32 -2.84 -11.44 15.39
N THR A 33 -3.95 -11.99 15.88
CA THR A 33 -4.36 -13.38 15.62
C THR A 33 -5.74 -13.42 14.97
N ILE A 34 -6.07 -14.55 14.31
CA ILE A 34 -7.43 -14.76 13.78
C ILE A 34 -8.48 -14.72 14.89
N LYS A 35 -8.10 -15.08 16.13
CA LYS A 35 -8.98 -14.95 17.29
C LYS A 35 -9.31 -13.48 17.58
N ASP A 36 -8.30 -12.60 17.57
CA ASP A 36 -8.53 -11.17 17.78
C ASP A 36 -9.43 -10.59 16.68
N ILE A 37 -9.18 -10.96 15.41
CA ILE A 37 -10.00 -10.53 14.28
C ILE A 37 -11.47 -11.01 14.46
N SER A 38 -11.66 -12.26 14.91
CA SER A 38 -13.03 -12.77 15.13
C SER A 38 -13.82 -12.04 16.21
N VAL A 39 -13.17 -11.41 17.17
CA VAL A 39 -13.83 -10.59 18.21
C VAL A 39 -14.35 -9.26 17.64
N GLU A 40 -13.70 -8.75 16.59
CA GLU A 40 -14.04 -7.48 15.93
C GLU A 40 -15.01 -7.67 14.73
N THR A 41 -15.43 -8.92 14.46
CA THR A 41 -16.35 -9.25 13.36
C THR A 41 -17.62 -9.92 13.86
N SER A 42 -18.64 -10.01 12.99
CA SER A 42 -19.84 -10.83 13.23
C SER A 42 -19.60 -12.34 13.12
N PHE A 43 -18.35 -12.77 12.83
CA PHE A 43 -17.98 -14.15 12.53
C PHE A 43 -17.33 -14.86 13.70
N SER A 44 -17.66 -16.15 13.86
CA SER A 44 -16.85 -17.03 14.69
C SER A 44 -15.50 -17.31 14.01
N ARG A 45 -14.46 -17.62 14.83
CA ARG A 45 -13.15 -18.00 14.31
C ARG A 45 -13.21 -19.13 13.25
N PRO A 46 -13.99 -20.23 13.42
CA PRO A 46 -14.17 -21.24 12.37
C PRO A 46 -14.76 -20.69 11.08
N SER A 47 -15.64 -19.69 11.15
CA SER A 47 -16.23 -19.08 9.97
C SER A 47 -15.24 -18.28 9.15
N ILE A 48 -14.23 -17.64 9.79
CA ILE A 48 -13.18 -16.89 9.10
C ILE A 48 -12.35 -17.83 8.22
N TYR A 49 -12.07 -19.04 8.67
CA TYR A 49 -11.28 -20.02 7.91
C TYR A 49 -11.93 -20.46 6.58
N ASN A 50 -13.23 -20.19 6.38
CA ASN A 50 -13.88 -20.41 5.09
C ASN A 50 -13.43 -19.36 4.03
N TYR A 51 -12.84 -18.24 4.44
CA TYR A 51 -12.42 -17.13 3.58
C TYR A 51 -10.90 -16.98 3.52
N PHE A 52 -10.24 -17.10 4.66
CA PHE A 52 -8.80 -16.93 4.84
C PHE A 52 -8.25 -18.04 5.73
N GLN A 53 -7.27 -18.79 5.23
CA GLN A 53 -6.68 -19.91 5.98
C GLN A 53 -5.64 -19.44 7.00
N THR A 54 -5.00 -18.30 6.74
CA THR A 54 -3.98 -17.71 7.60
C THR A 54 -4.27 -16.23 7.84
N LYS A 55 -3.64 -15.62 8.83
CA LYS A 55 -3.72 -14.15 9.00
C LYS A 55 -2.99 -13.43 7.86
N GLU A 56 -1.94 -14.05 7.34
CA GLU A 56 -1.15 -13.55 6.22
C GLU A 56 -2.02 -13.37 4.98
N GLU A 57 -2.95 -14.29 4.72
CA GLU A 57 -3.94 -14.15 3.64
C GLU A 57 -4.88 -12.95 3.84
N ILE A 58 -5.25 -12.65 5.09
CA ILE A 58 -6.05 -11.46 5.40
C ILE A 58 -5.24 -10.18 5.10
N PHE A 59 -3.97 -10.15 5.51
CA PHE A 59 -3.07 -9.05 5.20
C PHE A 59 -2.77 -8.92 3.71
N LEU A 60 -2.65 -10.03 2.97
CA LEU A 60 -2.51 -10.01 1.51
C LEU A 60 -3.77 -9.45 0.84
N GLY A 61 -4.95 -9.80 1.36
CA GLY A 61 -6.22 -9.20 0.95
C GLY A 61 -6.25 -7.68 1.18
N LEU A 62 -5.83 -7.23 2.37
CA LEU A 62 -5.68 -5.80 2.71
C LEU A 62 -4.74 -5.11 1.74
N LEU A 63 -3.57 -5.67 1.49
CA LEU A 63 -2.58 -5.11 0.58
C LEU A 63 -3.13 -5.00 -0.84
N THR A 64 -3.84 -6.05 -1.31
CA THR A 64 -4.50 -6.06 -2.61
C THR A 64 -5.55 -4.95 -2.71
N ARG A 65 -6.37 -4.79 -1.67
CA ARG A 65 -7.38 -3.72 -1.58
C ARG A 65 -6.74 -2.32 -1.61
N GLU A 66 -5.67 -2.12 -0.89
CA GLU A 66 -4.97 -0.83 -0.85
C GLU A 66 -4.32 -0.47 -2.19
N TYR A 67 -3.77 -1.44 -2.91
CA TYR A 67 -3.29 -1.21 -4.29
C TYR A 67 -4.45 -0.85 -5.24
N ARG A 68 -5.62 -1.49 -5.12
CA ARG A 68 -6.81 -1.10 -5.91
C ARG A 68 -7.24 0.34 -5.62
N LYS A 69 -7.26 0.74 -4.34
CA LYS A 69 -7.55 2.13 -3.95
C LYS A 69 -6.53 3.11 -4.53
N TRP A 70 -5.25 2.74 -4.54
CA TRP A 70 -4.21 3.57 -5.14
C TRP A 70 -4.34 3.65 -6.67
N ASN A 71 -4.67 2.56 -7.34
CA ASN A 71 -4.96 2.55 -8.79
C ASN A 71 -6.09 3.51 -9.15
N ILE A 72 -7.17 3.53 -8.35
CA ILE A 72 -8.27 4.47 -8.52
C ILE A 72 -7.79 5.92 -8.32
N ALA A 73 -6.94 6.19 -7.32
CA ALA A 73 -6.39 7.51 -7.10
C ALA A 73 -5.53 7.99 -8.28
N ILE A 74 -4.66 7.14 -8.83
CA ILE A 74 -3.86 7.46 -10.02
C ILE A 74 -4.77 7.68 -11.24
N ALA A 75 -5.78 6.83 -11.44
CA ALA A 75 -6.77 7.01 -12.51
C ALA A 75 -7.49 8.36 -12.36
N GLY A 76 -7.79 8.77 -11.13
CA GLY A 76 -8.35 10.09 -10.81
C GLY A 76 -7.42 11.23 -11.21
N ILE A 77 -6.11 11.13 -10.93
CA ILE A 77 -5.11 12.12 -11.37
C ILE A 77 -5.12 12.24 -12.91
N ILE A 78 -5.10 11.09 -13.60
CA ILE A 78 -5.14 11.03 -15.06
C ILE A 78 -6.43 11.65 -15.61
N GLY A 79 -7.58 11.30 -15.04
CA GLY A 79 -8.90 11.73 -15.53
C GLY A 79 -9.21 13.20 -15.26
N SER A 80 -8.83 13.72 -14.08
CA SER A 80 -9.19 15.08 -13.65
C SER A 80 -8.28 16.17 -14.22
N ASN A 81 -7.10 15.82 -14.71
CA ASN A 81 -6.12 16.79 -15.17
C ASN A 81 -5.86 16.64 -16.68
N LYS A 82 -6.03 17.75 -17.44
CA LYS A 82 -5.64 17.79 -18.86
C LYS A 82 -4.11 17.90 -19.01
N LYS A 83 -3.48 18.69 -18.16
CA LYS A 83 -2.01 18.92 -18.14
C LYS A 83 -1.55 19.19 -16.71
N LEU A 84 -0.40 18.65 -16.35
CA LEU A 84 0.31 18.94 -15.11
C LEU A 84 1.76 19.29 -15.45
N SER A 85 2.35 20.23 -14.70
CA SER A 85 3.81 20.34 -14.66
C SER A 85 4.43 19.16 -13.94
N LYS A 86 5.73 18.94 -14.11
CA LYS A 86 6.47 17.91 -13.35
C LYS A 86 6.27 18.09 -11.83
N ASP A 87 6.32 19.33 -11.34
CA ASP A 87 6.09 19.68 -9.94
C ASP A 87 4.65 19.38 -9.52
N GLY A 88 3.67 19.73 -10.35
CA GLY A 88 2.26 19.40 -10.12
C GLY A 88 2.02 17.90 -10.04
N LEU A 89 2.61 17.13 -10.96
CA LEU A 89 2.53 15.67 -10.93
C LEU A 89 3.17 15.08 -9.66
N ALA A 90 4.35 15.60 -9.27
CA ALA A 90 5.02 15.17 -8.03
C ALA A 90 4.14 15.41 -6.80
N LYS A 91 3.45 16.55 -6.72
CA LYS A 91 2.52 16.88 -5.63
C LYS A 91 1.31 15.94 -5.59
N GLU A 92 0.66 15.69 -6.73
CA GLU A 92 -0.51 14.81 -6.80
C GLU A 92 -0.16 13.37 -6.44
N LEU A 93 0.97 12.85 -6.95
CA LEU A 93 1.45 11.51 -6.59
C LEU A 93 1.83 11.43 -5.10
N ALA A 94 2.52 12.43 -4.55
CA ALA A 94 2.87 12.46 -3.13
C ALA A 94 1.62 12.50 -2.24
N LYS A 95 0.60 13.27 -2.62
CA LYS A 95 -0.70 13.29 -1.94
C LYS A 95 -1.39 11.94 -1.99
N SER A 96 -1.40 11.29 -3.15
CA SER A 96 -1.99 9.96 -3.28
C SER A 96 -1.30 8.91 -2.39
N MET A 97 0.02 9.03 -2.18
CA MET A 97 0.78 8.14 -1.29
C MET A 97 0.53 8.43 0.19
N GLN A 98 0.36 9.70 0.58
CA GLN A 98 0.05 10.09 1.96
C GLN A 98 -1.22 9.40 2.48
N GLU A 99 -2.18 9.14 1.59
CA GLU A 99 -3.44 8.46 1.92
C GLU A 99 -3.33 6.92 1.98
N ARG A 100 -2.15 6.36 1.71
CA ARG A 100 -1.91 4.90 1.61
C ARG A 100 -1.06 4.37 2.76
N LYS A 101 -1.29 4.87 3.97
CA LYS A 101 -0.51 4.48 5.16
C LYS A 101 -0.49 2.97 5.38
N THR A 102 -1.66 2.31 5.29
CA THR A 102 -1.79 0.85 5.48
C THR A 102 -0.99 0.08 4.43
N LEU A 103 -1.07 0.47 3.14
CA LEU A 103 -0.28 -0.12 2.06
C LEU A 103 1.21 -0.05 2.38
N LEU A 104 1.71 1.13 2.72
CA LEU A 104 3.13 1.37 2.97
C LEU A 104 3.62 0.65 4.23
N LYS A 105 2.80 0.60 5.28
CA LYS A 105 3.11 -0.14 6.52
C LYS A 105 3.26 -1.62 6.26
N ILE A 106 2.30 -2.25 5.57
CA ILE A 106 2.35 -3.68 5.24
C ILE A 106 3.56 -3.97 4.35
N SER A 107 3.75 -3.18 3.29
CA SER A 107 4.85 -3.38 2.33
C SER A 107 6.23 -3.27 2.97
N ALA A 108 6.42 -2.31 3.90
CA ALA A 108 7.70 -2.10 4.57
C ALA A 108 8.02 -3.16 5.62
N MET A 109 7.01 -3.69 6.30
CA MET A 109 7.23 -4.44 7.54
C MET A 109 7.10 -5.95 7.38
N ASN A 110 6.23 -6.44 6.48
CA ASN A 110 5.82 -7.84 6.53
C ASN A 110 5.58 -8.48 5.15
N LEU A 111 5.91 -7.81 4.04
CA LEU A 111 5.55 -8.29 2.70
C LEU A 111 6.04 -9.71 2.39
N TYR A 112 7.31 -10.00 2.69
CA TYR A 112 7.91 -11.31 2.41
C TYR A 112 7.18 -12.44 3.15
N GLU A 113 6.94 -12.27 4.46
CA GLU A 113 6.24 -13.24 5.29
C GLU A 113 4.79 -13.46 4.83
N ILE A 114 4.11 -12.37 4.43
CA ILE A 114 2.74 -12.41 3.94
C ILE A 114 2.65 -13.20 2.62
N GLU A 115 3.54 -12.93 1.67
CA GLU A 115 3.57 -13.62 0.38
C GLU A 115 3.86 -15.11 0.55
N GLU A 116 4.86 -15.45 1.37
CA GLU A 116 5.30 -16.83 1.59
C GLU A 116 4.25 -17.71 2.30
N ASN A 117 3.42 -17.11 3.15
CA ASN A 117 2.42 -17.84 3.94
C ASN A 117 0.99 -17.67 3.42
N SER A 118 0.83 -17.27 2.17
CA SER A 118 -0.46 -17.16 1.48
C SER A 118 -0.58 -18.19 0.37
N ARG A 119 -1.82 -18.65 0.11
CA ARG A 119 -2.10 -19.55 -1.01
C ARG A 119 -1.80 -18.89 -2.35
N ASP A 120 -1.35 -19.72 -3.32
CA ASP A 120 -0.95 -19.28 -4.66
C ASP A 120 -2.05 -18.48 -5.37
N GLU A 121 -3.32 -18.86 -5.24
CA GLU A 121 -4.42 -18.17 -5.90
C GLU A 121 -4.56 -16.72 -5.43
N LEU A 122 -4.41 -16.48 -4.12
CA LEU A 122 -4.46 -15.13 -3.55
C LEU A 122 -3.21 -14.32 -3.90
N LEU A 123 -2.05 -14.97 -3.93
CA LEU A 123 -0.82 -14.34 -4.37
C LEU A 123 -0.90 -13.93 -5.85
N VAL A 124 -1.45 -14.78 -6.73
CA VAL A 124 -1.68 -14.45 -8.14
C VAL A 124 -2.66 -13.29 -8.28
N GLU A 125 -3.74 -13.26 -7.48
CA GLU A 125 -4.68 -12.11 -7.45
C GLU A 125 -3.95 -10.81 -7.08
N TYR A 126 -3.17 -10.84 -6.01
CA TYR A 126 -2.35 -9.71 -5.59
C TYR A 126 -1.38 -9.25 -6.69
N LYS A 127 -0.61 -10.17 -7.28
CA LYS A 127 0.35 -9.84 -8.35
C LYS A 127 -0.32 -9.26 -9.59
N ARG A 128 -1.56 -9.65 -9.89
CA ARG A 128 -2.36 -9.06 -10.98
C ARG A 128 -2.68 -7.59 -10.68
N VAL A 129 -3.16 -7.29 -9.47
CA VAL A 129 -3.47 -5.92 -9.07
C VAL A 129 -2.20 -5.06 -8.97
N PHE A 130 -1.09 -5.63 -8.49
CA PHE A 130 0.21 -4.96 -8.48
C PHE A 130 0.69 -4.64 -9.92
N LYS A 131 0.53 -5.58 -10.87
CA LYS A 131 0.81 -5.32 -12.28
C LYS A 131 -0.02 -4.16 -12.83
N GLU A 132 -1.32 -4.12 -12.53
CA GLU A 132 -2.20 -2.99 -12.90
C GLU A 132 -1.67 -1.66 -12.33
N SER A 133 -1.15 -1.68 -11.10
CA SER A 133 -0.54 -0.48 -10.48
C SER A 133 0.70 0.00 -11.25
N VAL A 134 1.54 -0.91 -11.69
CA VAL A 134 2.71 -0.58 -12.52
C VAL A 134 2.30 0.01 -13.87
N GLU A 135 1.26 -0.55 -14.47
CA GLU A 135 0.75 -0.12 -15.79
C GLU A 135 0.10 1.27 -15.70
N ILE A 136 -0.81 1.50 -14.74
CA ILE A 136 -1.48 2.79 -14.60
C ILE A 136 -0.51 3.89 -14.17
N PHE A 137 0.51 3.57 -13.37
CA PHE A 137 1.56 4.52 -13.04
C PHE A 137 2.39 4.91 -14.28
N ASP A 138 2.72 3.94 -15.17
CA ASP A 138 3.39 4.25 -16.45
C ASP A 138 2.53 5.12 -17.37
N GLU A 139 1.22 4.87 -17.44
CA GLU A 139 0.27 5.71 -18.17
C GLU A 139 0.23 7.14 -17.63
N CYS A 140 0.24 7.29 -16.30
CA CYS A 140 0.31 8.59 -15.64
C CYS A 140 1.60 9.34 -16.01
N LEU A 141 2.76 8.67 -15.93
CA LEU A 141 4.04 9.25 -16.34
C LEU A 141 4.04 9.61 -17.83
N LYS A 142 3.52 8.73 -18.69
CA LYS A 142 3.45 8.96 -20.15
C LYS A 142 2.59 10.18 -20.47
N LYS A 143 1.48 10.37 -19.77
CA LYS A 143 0.58 11.53 -20.00
C LYS A 143 1.21 12.86 -19.60
N PHE A 144 1.88 12.92 -18.45
CA PHE A 144 2.31 14.19 -17.85
C PHE A 144 3.80 14.49 -18.01
N LEU A 145 4.61 13.49 -18.39
CA LEU A 145 6.02 13.65 -18.70
C LEU A 145 6.26 13.37 -20.19
N GLU A 146 5.62 14.15 -21.06
CA GLU A 146 5.57 13.93 -22.53
C GLU A 146 6.96 13.77 -23.16
N ASP A 147 7.96 14.52 -22.71
CA ASP A 147 9.35 14.47 -23.21
C ASP A 147 10.15 13.29 -22.65
N THR A 148 9.52 12.39 -21.90
CA THR A 148 10.23 11.30 -21.21
C THR A 148 10.18 10.01 -22.04
N SER A 149 11.35 9.50 -22.43
CA SER A 149 11.46 8.24 -23.17
C SER A 149 10.91 7.05 -22.39
N LYS A 150 10.52 5.98 -23.14
CA LYS A 150 10.06 4.72 -22.51
C LYS A 150 11.11 4.17 -21.52
N SER A 151 12.40 4.22 -21.89
CA SER A 151 13.49 3.78 -21.01
C SER A 151 13.57 4.62 -19.73
N ARG A 152 13.41 5.93 -19.82
CA ARG A 152 13.43 6.81 -18.65
C ARG A 152 12.23 6.56 -17.73
N ARG A 153 11.04 6.37 -18.27
CA ARG A 153 9.86 5.99 -17.46
C ARG A 153 10.06 4.65 -16.76
N GLN A 154 10.70 3.68 -17.42
CA GLN A 154 11.06 2.41 -16.79
C GLN A 154 12.03 2.60 -15.61
N GLN A 155 13.05 3.47 -15.74
CA GLN A 155 13.95 3.81 -14.64
C GLN A 155 13.21 4.47 -13.48
N ILE A 156 12.28 5.39 -13.76
CA ILE A 156 11.43 6.01 -12.73
C ILE A 156 10.63 4.93 -11.97
N ARG A 157 10.00 3.99 -12.66
CA ARG A 157 9.26 2.89 -12.03
C ARG A 157 10.17 2.01 -11.16
N TYR A 158 11.36 1.64 -11.65
CA TYR A 158 12.34 0.85 -10.89
C TYR A 158 12.90 1.58 -9.67
N ALA A 159 12.87 2.90 -9.65
CA ALA A 159 13.20 3.67 -8.47
C ALA A 159 12.00 3.81 -7.53
N PHE A 160 10.81 4.07 -8.05
CA PHE A 160 9.63 4.40 -7.26
C PHE A 160 9.05 3.22 -6.48
N PHE A 161 8.86 2.05 -7.11
CA PHE A 161 8.24 0.91 -6.43
C PHE A 161 9.11 0.37 -5.26
N PRO A 162 10.42 0.17 -5.38
CA PRO A 162 11.27 -0.17 -4.23
C PRO A 162 11.29 0.92 -3.15
N TYR A 163 11.27 2.21 -3.55
CA TYR A 163 11.18 3.33 -2.63
C TYR A 163 9.93 3.22 -1.72
N MET A 164 8.78 2.86 -2.27
CA MET A 164 7.54 2.69 -1.50
C MET A 164 7.70 1.71 -0.32
N TYR A 165 8.52 0.68 -0.49
CA TYR A 165 8.74 -0.33 0.55
C TYR A 165 9.61 0.14 1.71
N GLY A 166 10.30 1.27 1.55
CA GLY A 166 11.21 1.81 2.56
C GLY A 166 10.68 3.02 3.34
N ILE A 167 9.70 3.77 2.84
CA ILE A 167 9.38 5.09 3.40
C ILE A 167 8.65 5.08 4.74
N TYR A 168 7.84 4.04 5.00
CA TYR A 168 7.00 3.99 6.19
C TYR A 168 7.76 4.16 7.52
N PRO A 169 8.87 3.43 7.78
CA PRO A 169 9.61 3.56 9.03
C PRO A 169 10.22 4.94 9.27
N TYR A 170 10.48 5.70 8.19
CA TYR A 170 11.03 7.06 8.29
C TYR A 170 9.97 8.09 8.68
N SER A 171 8.71 7.89 8.25
CA SER A 171 7.60 8.77 8.62
C SER A 171 6.92 8.38 9.94
N TYR A 172 7.10 7.13 10.37
CA TYR A 172 6.47 6.58 11.58
C TYR A 172 7.47 5.76 12.40
N PRO A 173 8.56 6.37 12.91
CA PRO A 173 9.47 5.68 13.81
C PRO A 173 8.75 5.31 15.12
N THR A 174 9.11 4.19 15.72
CA THR A 174 8.60 3.78 17.03
C THR A 174 9.25 4.62 18.14
N GLU A 175 8.58 4.74 19.29
CA GLU A 175 9.15 5.43 20.47
C GLU A 175 10.53 4.87 20.86
N LYS A 176 10.71 3.55 20.76
CA LYS A 176 12.00 2.91 21.01
C LYS A 176 13.09 3.35 20.01
N GLN A 177 12.74 3.52 18.73
CA GLN A 177 13.67 4.03 17.73
C GLN A 177 14.02 5.50 17.98
N ILE A 178 13.02 6.34 18.32
CA ILE A 178 13.24 7.76 18.65
C ILE A 178 14.17 7.85 19.86
N SER A 179 13.89 7.15 20.95
CA SER A 179 14.74 7.14 22.16
C SER A 179 16.19 6.73 21.87
N ALA A 180 16.38 5.70 21.01
CA ALA A 180 17.73 5.27 20.64
C ALA A 180 18.47 6.28 19.76
N MET A 181 17.74 6.96 18.86
CA MET A 181 18.32 8.04 18.04
C MET A 181 18.74 9.24 18.91
N ASP A 182 17.90 9.61 19.87
CA ASP A 182 18.20 10.71 20.80
C ASP A 182 19.45 10.42 21.64
N GLU A 183 19.61 9.20 22.13
CA GLU A 183 20.78 8.78 22.91
C GLU A 183 22.08 8.95 22.14
N VAL A 184 22.08 8.62 20.83
CA VAL A 184 23.26 8.76 19.97
C VAL A 184 23.34 10.12 19.28
N LYS A 185 22.45 11.05 19.59
CA LYS A 185 22.35 12.39 18.99
C LYS A 185 22.16 12.35 17.46
N LEU A 186 21.48 11.32 16.97
CA LEU A 186 21.04 11.24 15.59
C LEU A 186 19.72 12.00 15.47
N SER A 187 19.74 13.15 14.81
CA SER A 187 18.51 13.88 14.55
C SER A 187 17.58 13.07 13.66
N HIS A 188 16.37 12.81 14.11
CA HIS A 188 15.32 12.33 13.22
C HIS A 188 14.59 13.52 12.58
N MET A 189 14.18 13.35 11.36
CA MET A 189 13.36 14.35 10.67
C MET A 189 11.88 14.05 10.95
N ASP A 190 11.15 15.06 11.41
CA ASP A 190 9.68 14.99 11.46
C ASP A 190 9.15 15.23 10.05
N VAL A 191 9.11 14.15 9.25
CA VAL A 191 8.72 14.18 7.84
C VAL A 191 7.53 13.27 7.57
N THR A 192 6.59 13.77 6.82
CA THR A 192 5.42 12.99 6.38
C THR A 192 5.74 12.10 5.18
N ILE A 193 4.88 11.12 4.92
CA ILE A 193 4.93 10.34 3.66
C ILE A 193 4.88 11.28 2.45
N TYR A 194 4.06 12.35 2.53
CA TYR A 194 3.98 13.36 1.48
C TYR A 194 5.34 14.02 1.23
N ASP A 195 6.00 14.51 2.27
CA ASP A 195 7.27 15.23 2.15
C ASP A 195 8.35 14.35 1.52
N LEU A 196 8.51 13.14 2.03
CA LEU A 196 9.47 12.18 1.50
C LEU A 196 9.18 11.84 0.04
N THR A 197 7.92 11.55 -0.29
CA THR A 197 7.52 11.18 -1.65
C THR A 197 7.68 12.36 -2.61
N TYR A 198 7.29 13.56 -2.19
CA TYR A 198 7.44 14.76 -3.01
C TYR A 198 8.90 15.05 -3.32
N GLN A 199 9.78 15.03 -2.32
CA GLN A 199 11.21 15.26 -2.53
C GLN A 199 11.84 14.17 -3.42
N PHE A 200 11.50 12.90 -3.19
CA PHE A 200 11.97 11.82 -4.04
C PHE A 200 11.51 11.99 -5.50
N LEU A 201 10.25 12.31 -5.73
CA LEU A 201 9.72 12.53 -7.08
C LEU A 201 10.37 13.73 -7.76
N LYS A 202 10.66 14.82 -7.03
CA LYS A 202 11.43 15.95 -7.57
C LYS A 202 12.78 15.51 -8.10
N LEU A 203 13.53 14.74 -7.30
CA LEU A 203 14.83 14.23 -7.70
C LEU A 203 14.75 13.37 -8.97
N ILE A 204 13.81 12.44 -9.03
CA ILE A 204 13.73 11.53 -10.18
C ILE A 204 13.08 12.14 -11.41
N PHE A 205 12.33 13.24 -11.28
CA PHE A 205 11.79 14.01 -12.41
C PHE A 205 12.75 15.09 -12.92
N GLY A 206 13.87 15.34 -12.22
CA GLY A 206 14.85 16.36 -12.57
C GLY A 206 14.32 17.78 -12.34
N LEU A 207 13.79 18.06 -11.16
CA LEU A 207 13.32 19.36 -10.70
C LEU A 207 14.31 20.00 -9.74
#